data_6e3233cae484a893942686883a46ca80
#
_entry.id   6e3233cae484a893942686883a46ca80
#
_cell.length_a   1.000
_cell.length_b   1.000
_cell.length_c   1.000
_cell.angle_alpha   90.00
_cell.angle_beta   90.00
_cell.angle_gamma   90.00
#
_symmetry.space_group_name_H-M   'P 1'
#
loop_
_entity.id
_entity.type
_entity.pdbx_description
1 polymer ?
#
loop_
_entity_poly.entity_id
_entity_poly.type
_entity_poly.pdbx_seq_one_letter_code
_entity_poly.pdbx_strand_id
1 'polypeptide(L)'
;MTREEIESRGDETMMDAAQIKNQKPEEFFNVNYLRIYYGNLFPYSDIHKWLSYGHDGKHPGCDEYYFGRREFSFTLENDVYLRYKSFKNASSMEDAIKSNFPYKIDIGAVYSVDPDKRHAYSQTGTNVFTPVERELVFDIDITDYDDVRYCCSGADVCSKCWPLITVAIKVIHTSLTEDFGFKHILWVFSGRRGVHCWVCDPKARRMTNEQRSAVAEYFRVYKGNENNARKVALMGYSLHPFLARSYVDYLKGFFEGELQATQSIFSTKDKYEKILAMISDEDIQSELRGKWENSARSSLSEEAISLVRWEQLKNTLQSKKHKAPTLRMCVEEIVFTFTYPRIDLEVSKQMNHLLKAPFCVHPKTGRVCVPIDPNNCDEFDPLAVPTLSQLIEEINSGGSRMDVDDDEDSDTSLLAKSIKFFRSSFLEPLLKSCKEEIESSYKTKIGKSKDSFSW
;
A
#
# COMPACT_ATOMS: atom_id res chain seq x y z
N MET A 1 1.43 35.82 37.31
CA MET A 1 1.60 35.94 35.87
C MET A 1 1.09 37.30 35.47
N THR A 2 1.99 38.20 35.13
CA THR A 2 1.72 39.59 34.82
C THR A 2 1.38 39.74 33.34
N ARG A 3 0.69 40.81 33.00
CA ARG A 3 0.18 41.11 31.64
C ARG A 3 1.32 41.17 30.57
N GLU A 4 2.56 41.35 30.98
CA GLU A 4 3.75 41.35 30.16
C GLU A 4 4.23 39.93 29.70
N GLU A 5 3.84 38.89 30.42
CA GLU A 5 4.16 37.49 30.01
C GLU A 5 3.20 36.94 28.97
N ILE A 6 2.09 37.62 28.67
CA ILE A 6 1.09 37.21 27.67
C ILE A 6 1.41 37.88 26.31
N GLU A 7 2.01 39.05 26.31
CA GLU A 7 2.38 39.76 25.06
C GLU A 7 3.68 39.22 24.41
N SER A 8 4.55 38.48 25.13
CA SER A 8 5.77 37.89 24.60
C SER A 8 5.59 36.57 23.85
N ARG A 9 4.37 36.01 23.82
CA ARG A 9 4.04 34.77 23.05
C ARG A 9 3.32 35.02 21.73
N GLY A 10 3.09 36.26 21.33
CA GLY A 10 2.33 36.66 20.15
C GLY A 10 3.18 36.98 18.91
N ASP A 11 4.51 36.90 19.00
CA ASP A 11 5.41 37.34 17.94
C ASP A 11 6.38 36.27 17.46
N GLU A 12 5.92 34.99 17.40
CA GLU A 12 6.55 34.01 16.53
C GLU A 12 6.09 34.29 15.09
N THR A 13 6.80 35.22 14.50
CA THR A 13 6.70 35.68 13.11
C THR A 13 6.42 34.55 12.15
N MET A 14 5.32 34.66 11.40
CA MET A 14 5.17 34.03 10.09
C MET A 14 6.46 34.33 9.31
N MET A 15 7.31 33.31 9.10
CA MET A 15 8.45 33.44 8.20
C MET A 15 7.91 33.79 6.82
N ASP A 16 8.31 34.94 6.32
CA ASP A 16 7.91 35.45 5.03
C ASP A 16 8.39 34.50 3.93
N ALA A 17 7.58 34.26 2.90
CA ALA A 17 7.91 33.41 1.75
C ALA A 17 9.28 33.75 1.13
N ALA A 18 9.77 34.99 1.32
CA ALA A 18 11.09 35.44 0.92
C ALA A 18 12.25 34.82 1.74
N GLN A 19 12.02 34.38 2.98
CA GLN A 19 13.05 33.77 3.81
C GLN A 19 13.23 32.27 3.47
N ILE A 20 12.18 31.62 2.92
CA ILE A 20 12.21 30.21 2.49
C ILE A 20 13.10 30.05 1.23
N LYS A 21 13.21 31.09 0.36
CA LYS A 21 14.04 31.07 -0.85
C LYS A 21 15.55 30.92 -0.61
N ASN A 22 16.02 31.12 0.61
CA ASN A 22 17.44 31.06 0.96
C ASN A 22 17.87 29.76 1.69
N GLN A 23 16.95 28.79 1.89
CA GLN A 23 17.31 27.49 2.47
C GLN A 23 17.89 26.58 1.38
N LYS A 24 18.96 25.86 1.73
CA LYS A 24 19.66 24.96 0.80
C LYS A 24 18.72 23.84 0.30
N PRO A 25 18.84 23.40 -0.98
CA PRO A 25 17.98 22.37 -1.58
C PRO A 25 18.04 20.98 -0.93
N GLU A 26 18.89 20.79 0.05
CA GLU A 26 19.16 19.46 0.66
C GLU A 26 18.13 19.04 1.72
N GLU A 27 17.24 19.90 2.14
CA GLU A 27 16.24 19.55 3.16
C GLU A 27 14.90 19.20 2.50
N PHE A 28 14.77 17.94 2.06
CA PHE A 28 13.56 17.43 1.41
C PHE A 28 12.31 17.48 2.32
N PHE A 29 12.50 17.62 3.63
CA PHE A 29 11.44 17.63 4.62
C PHE A 29 11.81 18.54 5.79
N ASN A 30 10.98 19.55 6.05
CA ASN A 30 11.03 20.38 7.24
C ASN A 30 9.63 20.82 7.68
N VAL A 31 9.49 21.26 8.93
CA VAL A 31 8.20 21.64 9.53
C VAL A 31 7.55 22.82 8.80
N ASN A 32 8.32 23.81 8.31
CA ASN A 32 7.76 24.96 7.63
C ASN A 32 7.16 24.56 6.27
N TYR A 33 7.83 23.70 5.53
CA TYR A 33 7.28 23.13 4.30
C TYR A 33 6.03 22.31 4.57
N LEU A 34 6.02 21.52 5.67
CA LEU A 34 4.87 20.73 6.07
C LEU A 34 3.67 21.63 6.45
N ARG A 35 3.92 22.78 7.11
CA ARG A 35 2.89 23.82 7.39
C ARG A 35 2.25 24.35 6.11
N ILE A 36 3.07 24.70 5.11
CA ILE A 36 2.56 25.17 3.82
C ILE A 36 1.78 24.08 3.10
N TYR A 37 2.27 22.83 3.12
CA TYR A 37 1.61 21.69 2.51
C TYR A 37 0.21 21.47 3.11
N TYR A 38 0.12 21.37 4.43
CA TYR A 38 -1.17 21.21 5.11
C TYR A 38 -2.04 22.48 5.04
N GLY A 39 -1.44 23.64 4.87
CA GLY A 39 -2.17 24.90 4.67
C GLY A 39 -2.89 24.99 3.33
N ASN A 40 -2.30 24.43 2.24
CA ASN A 40 -2.72 24.73 0.88
C ASN A 40 -2.98 23.51 -0.02
N LEU A 41 -2.34 22.36 0.24
CA LEU A 41 -2.26 21.26 -0.73
C LEU A 41 -2.92 19.95 -0.29
N PHE A 42 -3.07 19.73 1.02
CA PHE A 42 -3.66 18.48 1.51
C PHE A 42 -5.16 18.42 1.22
N PRO A 43 -5.69 17.35 0.60
CA PRO A 43 -7.07 17.27 0.12
C PRO A 43 -8.06 16.89 1.23
N TYR A 44 -8.27 17.76 2.22
CA TYR A 44 -9.13 17.50 3.40
C TYR A 44 -10.54 17.08 3.04
N SER A 45 -11.18 17.78 2.11
CA SER A 45 -12.54 17.51 1.68
C SER A 45 -12.69 16.12 1.08
N ASP A 46 -11.71 15.69 0.27
CA ASP A 46 -11.76 14.40 -0.41
C ASP A 46 -11.50 13.25 0.57
N ILE A 47 -10.55 13.40 1.47
CA ILE A 47 -10.31 12.42 2.56
C ILE A 47 -11.55 12.29 3.46
N HIS A 48 -12.17 13.41 3.83
CA HIS A 48 -13.42 13.38 4.60
C HIS A 48 -14.55 12.69 3.84
N LYS A 49 -14.77 13.03 2.56
CA LYS A 49 -15.80 12.37 1.71
C LYS A 49 -15.56 10.86 1.62
N TRP A 50 -14.32 10.44 1.39
CA TRP A 50 -13.95 9.03 1.37
C TRP A 50 -14.33 8.33 2.66
N LEU A 51 -13.80 8.81 3.79
CA LEU A 51 -13.92 8.14 5.09
C LEU A 51 -15.32 8.28 5.72
N SER A 52 -16.16 9.16 5.17
CA SER A 52 -17.58 9.27 5.55
C SER A 52 -18.49 8.27 4.85
N TYR A 53 -18.04 7.63 3.76
CA TYR A 53 -18.80 6.61 3.02
C TYR A 53 -20.26 6.98 2.72
N GLY A 54 -20.48 8.24 2.30
CA GLY A 54 -21.81 8.75 1.95
C GLY A 54 -22.68 9.14 3.15
N HIS A 55 -22.19 9.04 4.37
CA HIS A 55 -22.89 9.51 5.58
C HIS A 55 -22.74 11.04 5.73
N ASP A 56 -23.30 11.78 4.76
CA ASP A 56 -23.20 13.25 4.65
C ASP A 56 -24.40 14.00 5.28
N GLY A 57 -25.28 13.28 5.98
CA GLY A 57 -26.47 13.85 6.63
C GLY A 57 -27.64 14.20 5.67
N LYS A 58 -27.49 14.00 4.36
CA LYS A 58 -28.51 14.39 3.38
C LYS A 58 -29.63 13.37 3.20
N HIS A 59 -29.40 12.12 3.61
CA HIS A 59 -30.39 11.05 3.51
C HIS A 59 -30.78 10.55 4.90
N PRO A 60 -32.08 10.25 5.18
CA PRO A 60 -32.52 9.78 6.51
C PRO A 60 -31.87 8.47 6.97
N GLY A 61 -31.28 7.70 6.07
CA GLY A 61 -30.51 6.47 6.39
C GLY A 61 -29.06 6.72 6.78
N CYS A 62 -28.59 7.97 6.75
CA CYS A 62 -27.23 8.32 7.15
C CYS A 62 -27.04 8.19 8.66
N ASP A 63 -25.82 7.77 9.02
CA ASP A 63 -25.33 7.82 10.40
C ASP A 63 -24.47 9.09 10.55
N GLU A 64 -25.02 10.13 11.13
CA GLU A 64 -24.36 11.44 11.29
C GLU A 64 -23.09 11.38 12.14
N TYR A 65 -22.95 10.34 12.95
CA TYR A 65 -21.78 10.13 13.83
C TYR A 65 -20.73 9.19 13.21
N TYR A 66 -20.93 8.71 11.98
CA TYR A 66 -20.06 7.70 11.39
C TYR A 66 -18.60 8.16 11.32
N PHE A 67 -18.33 9.33 10.75
CA PHE A 67 -16.98 9.88 10.65
C PHE A 67 -16.36 10.17 12.03
N GLY A 68 -17.16 10.66 13.00
CA GLY A 68 -16.72 10.95 14.37
C GLY A 68 -16.27 9.73 15.16
N ARG A 69 -16.60 8.53 14.70
CA ARG A 69 -16.16 7.27 15.33
C ARG A 69 -14.92 6.65 14.65
N ARG A 70 -14.35 7.32 13.64
CA ARG A 70 -13.12 6.88 12.98
C ARG A 70 -11.90 7.24 13.82
N GLU A 71 -11.01 6.26 14.03
CA GLU A 71 -9.70 6.51 14.63
C GLU A 71 -8.73 7.11 13.62
N PHE A 72 -8.05 8.16 14.06
CA PHE A 72 -6.83 8.67 13.46
C PHE A 72 -5.70 8.59 14.47
N SER A 73 -4.47 8.50 13.98
CA SER A 73 -3.29 8.72 14.81
C SER A 73 -2.32 9.67 14.14
N PHE A 74 -1.59 10.43 14.95
CA PHE A 74 -0.57 11.36 14.51
C PHE A 74 0.78 10.95 15.10
N THR A 75 1.80 10.91 14.26
CA THR A 75 3.18 10.95 14.72
C THR A 75 3.67 12.37 14.52
N LEU A 76 4.05 13.02 15.61
CA LEU A 76 4.57 14.38 15.62
C LEU A 76 6.09 14.37 15.59
N GLU A 77 6.69 15.56 15.65
CA GLU A 77 8.13 15.73 15.85
C GLU A 77 8.62 14.94 17.07
N ASN A 78 9.87 14.46 17.02
CA ASN A 78 10.49 13.62 18.05
C ASN A 78 9.73 12.32 18.37
N ASP A 79 9.07 11.75 17.34
CA ASP A 79 8.33 10.48 17.42
C ASP A 79 7.21 10.44 18.48
N VAL A 80 6.70 11.61 18.87
CA VAL A 80 5.52 11.69 19.76
C VAL A 80 4.32 11.09 19.05
N TYR A 81 3.76 10.02 19.60
CA TYR A 81 2.69 9.25 18.98
C TYR A 81 1.35 9.46 19.69
N LEU A 82 0.39 10.02 18.96
CA LEU A 82 -0.97 10.34 19.45
C LEU A 82 -1.98 9.39 18.79
N ARG A 83 -2.56 8.47 19.55
CA ARG A 83 -3.61 7.56 19.11
C ARG A 83 -5.00 7.98 19.53
N TYR A 84 -5.99 7.35 18.90
CA TYR A 84 -7.42 7.49 19.22
C TYR A 84 -7.94 8.92 19.03
N LYS A 85 -7.38 9.66 18.08
CA LYS A 85 -7.95 10.92 17.62
C LYS A 85 -9.19 10.65 16.79
N SER A 86 -10.21 11.48 16.95
CA SER A 86 -11.42 11.46 16.11
C SER A 86 -11.90 12.88 15.84
N PHE A 87 -12.63 13.07 14.75
CA PHE A 87 -13.03 14.38 14.26
C PHE A 87 -14.49 14.36 13.84
N LYS A 88 -15.27 15.39 14.24
CA LYS A 88 -16.69 15.44 13.93
C LYS A 88 -16.97 15.67 12.44
N ASN A 89 -16.11 16.42 11.76
CA ASN A 89 -16.26 16.81 10.35
C ASN A 89 -14.90 17.19 9.73
N ALA A 90 -14.90 17.56 8.45
CA ALA A 90 -13.72 17.98 7.72
C ALA A 90 -12.98 19.15 8.38
N SER A 91 -13.70 20.18 8.84
CA SER A 91 -13.09 21.37 9.46
C SER A 91 -12.34 21.02 10.75
N SER A 92 -12.94 20.21 11.64
CA SER A 92 -12.25 19.81 12.88
C SER A 92 -11.03 18.90 12.61
N MET A 93 -11.04 18.10 11.54
CA MET A 93 -9.88 17.34 11.11
C MET A 93 -8.79 18.26 10.53
N GLU A 94 -9.16 19.21 9.69
CA GLU A 94 -8.28 20.21 9.12
C GLU A 94 -7.59 21.05 10.19
N ASP A 95 -8.38 21.61 11.15
CA ASP A 95 -7.86 22.40 12.25
C ASP A 95 -6.86 21.61 13.10
N ALA A 96 -7.16 20.34 13.38
CA ALA A 96 -6.27 19.47 14.14
C ALA A 96 -4.96 19.19 13.40
N ILE A 97 -5.02 18.91 12.09
CA ILE A 97 -3.82 18.64 11.28
C ILE A 97 -2.99 19.93 11.15
N LYS A 98 -3.62 21.08 10.88
CA LYS A 98 -2.96 22.39 10.77
C LYS A 98 -2.38 22.90 12.10
N SER A 99 -2.91 22.46 13.23
CA SER A 99 -2.39 22.84 14.55
C SER A 99 -1.24 21.94 15.03
N ASN A 100 -1.22 20.67 14.62
CA ASN A 100 -0.23 19.69 15.09
C ASN A 100 0.88 19.41 14.09
N PHE A 101 0.70 19.72 12.80
CA PHE A 101 1.66 19.44 11.71
C PHE A 101 2.24 18.03 11.77
N PRO A 102 1.40 16.96 11.79
CA PRO A 102 1.88 15.61 11.99
C PRO A 102 2.83 15.17 10.88
N TYR A 103 3.95 14.55 11.26
CA TYR A 103 4.90 13.94 10.33
C TYR A 103 4.33 12.68 9.68
N LYS A 104 3.36 12.05 10.33
CA LYS A 104 2.63 10.91 9.80
C LYS A 104 1.20 10.94 10.32
N ILE A 105 0.25 10.68 9.43
CA ILE A 105 -1.16 10.48 9.75
C ILE A 105 -1.48 9.02 9.42
N ASP A 106 -1.97 8.27 10.40
CA ASP A 106 -2.52 6.96 10.16
C ASP A 106 -4.05 6.97 10.32
N ILE A 107 -4.71 6.18 9.50
CA ILE A 107 -6.15 5.93 9.55
C ILE A 107 -6.37 4.56 10.18
N GLY A 108 -7.30 4.49 11.14
CA GLY A 108 -7.71 3.28 11.83
C GLY A 108 -9.15 2.88 11.53
N ALA A 109 -9.71 2.05 12.40
CA ALA A 109 -11.07 1.56 12.31
C ALA A 109 -12.12 2.63 12.65
N VAL A 110 -13.36 2.39 12.24
CA VAL A 110 -14.56 2.98 12.85
C VAL A 110 -14.90 2.15 14.06
N TYR A 111 -15.08 2.80 15.21
CA TYR A 111 -15.42 2.13 16.47
C TYR A 111 -16.92 2.21 16.78
N SER A 112 -17.36 1.40 17.73
CA SER A 112 -18.73 1.42 18.24
C SER A 112 -19.11 2.79 18.83
N VAL A 113 -18.12 3.53 19.34
CA VAL A 113 -18.25 4.84 19.98
C VAL A 113 -17.06 5.72 19.59
N ASP A 114 -17.16 7.00 19.91
CA ASP A 114 -16.12 8.00 19.66
C ASP A 114 -14.78 7.60 20.34
N PRO A 115 -13.69 7.42 19.59
CA PRO A 115 -12.38 7.04 20.15
C PRO A 115 -11.84 7.96 21.24
N ASP A 116 -12.12 9.25 21.19
CA ASP A 116 -11.71 10.19 22.24
C ASP A 116 -12.38 9.89 23.60
N LYS A 117 -13.53 9.23 23.57
CA LYS A 117 -14.31 8.87 24.77
C LYS A 117 -14.07 7.44 25.26
N ARG A 118 -13.11 6.70 24.66
CA ARG A 118 -12.86 5.27 24.94
C ARG A 118 -12.73 4.92 26.43
N HIS A 119 -12.18 5.84 27.24
CA HIS A 119 -12.00 5.60 28.67
C HIS A 119 -13.30 5.59 29.49
N ALA A 120 -14.41 6.11 28.92
CA ALA A 120 -15.72 6.05 29.54
C ALA A 120 -16.46 4.73 29.28
N TYR A 121 -15.88 3.84 28.48
CA TYR A 121 -16.50 2.59 28.08
C TYR A 121 -15.71 1.39 28.64
N SER A 122 -16.45 0.33 28.98
CA SER A 122 -15.84 -0.91 29.48
C SER A 122 -15.28 -1.76 28.32
N GLN A 123 -14.41 -2.71 28.67
CA GLN A 123 -13.94 -3.71 27.71
C GLN A 123 -14.89 -4.91 27.60
N THR A 124 -15.88 -5.01 28.47
CA THR A 124 -16.86 -6.12 28.51
C THR A 124 -18.25 -5.57 28.88
N GLY A 125 -19.28 -6.19 28.32
CA GLY A 125 -20.70 -5.83 28.60
C GLY A 125 -21.40 -5.18 27.42
N THR A 126 -22.43 -4.38 27.66
CA THR A 126 -23.28 -3.75 26.62
C THR A 126 -22.68 -2.48 26.00
N ASN A 127 -21.73 -1.83 26.69
CA ASN A 127 -21.10 -0.59 26.24
C ASN A 127 -19.59 -0.84 26.00
N VAL A 128 -19.25 -1.60 24.96
CA VAL A 128 -17.88 -1.98 24.65
C VAL A 128 -17.28 -1.06 23.59
N PHE A 129 -16.07 -0.56 23.86
CA PHE A 129 -15.24 0.10 22.85
C PHE A 129 -14.58 -0.95 21.94
N THR A 130 -15.13 -1.14 20.74
CA THR A 130 -14.65 -2.15 19.79
C THR A 130 -14.68 -1.61 18.36
N PRO A 131 -13.74 -2.00 17.48
CA PRO A 131 -13.80 -1.68 16.06
C PRO A 131 -14.98 -2.41 15.41
N VAL A 132 -15.73 -1.69 14.57
CA VAL A 132 -16.95 -2.20 13.90
C VAL A 132 -16.83 -2.22 12.38
N GLU A 133 -16.08 -1.31 11.80
CA GLU A 133 -15.75 -1.29 10.36
C GLU A 133 -14.29 -0.86 10.17
N ARG A 134 -13.63 -1.49 9.19
CA ARG A 134 -12.28 -1.16 8.76
C ARG A 134 -12.08 -1.60 7.32
N GLU A 135 -11.50 -0.80 6.48
CA GLU A 135 -11.04 -1.23 5.16
C GLU A 135 -10.20 -2.51 5.31
N LEU A 136 -10.32 -3.46 4.38
CA LEU A 136 -9.34 -4.53 4.29
C LEU A 136 -8.09 -3.94 3.64
N VAL A 137 -6.96 -4.03 4.33
CA VAL A 137 -5.73 -3.36 3.90
C VAL A 137 -4.60 -4.34 3.71
N PHE A 138 -3.69 -4.03 2.76
CA PHE A 138 -2.46 -4.76 2.54
C PHE A 138 -1.30 -3.79 2.51
N ASP A 139 -0.16 -4.21 3.04
CA ASP A 139 1.11 -3.48 3.03
C ASP A 139 2.17 -4.35 2.35
N ILE A 140 2.86 -3.78 1.37
CA ILE A 140 3.92 -4.43 0.60
C ILE A 140 5.14 -3.53 0.60
N ASP A 141 6.23 -4.00 1.19
CA ASP A 141 7.48 -3.26 1.31
C ASP A 141 8.58 -3.93 0.47
N ILE A 142 9.35 -3.15 -0.28
CA ILE A 142 10.44 -3.69 -1.11
C ILE A 142 11.56 -4.32 -0.28
N THR A 143 11.71 -3.97 0.99
CA THR A 143 12.71 -4.59 1.88
C THR A 143 12.48 -6.07 2.11
N ASP A 144 11.23 -6.52 1.98
CA ASP A 144 10.90 -7.94 2.09
C ASP A 144 11.48 -8.76 0.92
N TYR A 145 11.92 -8.09 -0.16
CA TYR A 145 12.55 -8.71 -1.33
C TYR A 145 14.07 -8.63 -1.32
N ASP A 146 14.72 -8.21 -0.23
CA ASP A 146 16.18 -8.03 -0.16
C ASP A 146 16.98 -9.32 -0.40
N ASP A 147 16.38 -10.49 -0.19
CA ASP A 147 17.01 -11.79 -0.47
C ASP A 147 16.98 -12.18 -1.96
N VAL A 148 16.16 -11.53 -2.79
CA VAL A 148 15.96 -11.82 -4.22
C VAL A 148 16.28 -10.67 -5.16
N ARG A 149 16.50 -9.45 -4.65
CA ARG A 149 16.97 -8.30 -5.44
C ARG A 149 18.45 -8.04 -5.19
N TYR A 150 19.19 -7.71 -6.25
CA TYR A 150 20.64 -7.54 -6.21
C TYR A 150 21.12 -6.15 -6.66
N CYS A 151 20.19 -5.26 -7.03
CA CYS A 151 20.50 -3.89 -7.47
C CYS A 151 20.52 -2.88 -6.31
N CYS A 152 19.70 -3.10 -5.29
CA CYS A 152 19.54 -2.25 -4.12
C CYS A 152 19.36 -3.10 -2.86
N SER A 153 19.42 -2.48 -1.69
CA SER A 153 19.12 -3.11 -0.41
C SER A 153 18.43 -2.13 0.54
N GLY A 154 17.74 -2.66 1.54
CA GLY A 154 17.04 -1.85 2.55
C GLY A 154 16.03 -0.90 1.93
N ALA A 155 16.15 0.39 2.22
CA ALA A 155 15.18 1.37 1.78
C ALA A 155 15.43 1.96 0.38
N ASP A 156 16.50 1.57 -0.29
CA ASP A 156 16.84 2.08 -1.62
C ASP A 156 15.99 1.39 -2.68
N VAL A 157 15.53 2.18 -3.65
CA VAL A 157 14.66 1.75 -4.75
C VAL A 157 15.19 2.30 -6.05
N CYS A 158 15.17 1.49 -7.11
CA CYS A 158 15.51 1.91 -8.47
C CYS A 158 14.58 1.24 -9.50
N SER A 159 14.70 1.65 -10.76
CA SER A 159 13.93 1.09 -11.88
C SER A 159 14.11 -0.42 -12.08
N LYS A 160 15.20 -1.03 -11.58
CA LYS A 160 15.44 -2.48 -11.68
C LYS A 160 14.73 -3.32 -10.62
N CYS A 161 14.38 -2.75 -9.46
CA CYS A 161 13.70 -3.50 -8.40
C CYS A 161 12.24 -3.07 -8.20
N TRP A 162 11.84 -1.86 -8.60
CA TRP A 162 10.46 -1.41 -8.50
C TRP A 162 9.45 -2.33 -9.21
N PRO A 163 9.75 -2.95 -10.35
CA PRO A 163 8.86 -3.90 -11.02
C PRO A 163 8.40 -5.09 -10.15
N LEU A 164 9.14 -5.45 -9.09
CA LEU A 164 8.67 -6.42 -8.10
C LEU A 164 7.40 -5.95 -7.37
N ILE A 165 7.32 -4.66 -7.06
CA ILE A 165 6.13 -4.03 -6.47
C ILE A 165 5.00 -3.95 -7.50
N THR A 166 5.31 -3.60 -8.74
CA THR A 166 4.35 -3.54 -9.85
C THR A 166 3.65 -4.89 -10.08
N VAL A 167 4.43 -5.97 -10.13
CA VAL A 167 3.89 -7.33 -10.27
C VAL A 167 3.07 -7.72 -9.04
N ALA A 168 3.48 -7.32 -7.84
CA ALA A 168 2.70 -7.56 -6.63
C ALA A 168 1.34 -6.84 -6.69
N ILE A 169 1.28 -5.58 -7.15
CA ILE A 169 0.02 -4.87 -7.38
C ILE A 169 -0.88 -5.67 -8.33
N LYS A 170 -0.35 -6.08 -9.49
CA LYS A 170 -1.13 -6.81 -10.52
C LYS A 170 -1.72 -8.11 -9.96
N VAL A 171 -0.90 -8.94 -9.34
CA VAL A 171 -1.35 -10.23 -8.77
C VAL A 171 -2.44 -10.04 -7.72
N ILE A 172 -2.23 -9.13 -6.76
CA ILE A 172 -3.18 -8.91 -5.67
C ILE A 172 -4.44 -8.22 -6.18
N HIS A 173 -4.31 -7.18 -7.02
CA HIS A 173 -5.46 -6.45 -7.57
C HIS A 173 -6.38 -7.38 -8.37
N THR A 174 -5.82 -8.17 -9.28
CA THR A 174 -6.59 -9.14 -10.08
C THR A 174 -7.34 -10.13 -9.20
N SER A 175 -6.69 -10.67 -8.16
CA SER A 175 -7.37 -11.59 -7.25
C SER A 175 -8.47 -10.91 -6.43
N LEU A 176 -8.20 -9.69 -5.91
CA LEU A 176 -9.23 -8.93 -5.17
C LEU A 176 -10.46 -8.63 -6.01
N THR A 177 -10.27 -8.36 -7.32
CA THR A 177 -11.37 -8.09 -8.25
C THR A 177 -12.06 -9.34 -8.74
N GLU A 178 -11.33 -10.36 -9.17
CA GLU A 178 -11.90 -11.54 -9.83
C GLU A 178 -12.31 -12.65 -8.85
N ASP A 179 -11.50 -12.93 -7.80
CA ASP A 179 -11.78 -14.01 -6.86
C ASP A 179 -12.71 -13.55 -5.72
N PHE A 180 -12.55 -12.31 -5.26
CA PHE A 180 -13.35 -11.74 -4.16
C PHE A 180 -14.48 -10.82 -4.65
N GLY A 181 -14.43 -10.32 -5.88
CA GLY A 181 -15.44 -9.46 -6.47
C GLY A 181 -15.47 -8.05 -5.88
N PHE A 182 -14.35 -7.57 -5.33
CA PHE A 182 -14.23 -6.20 -4.83
C PHE A 182 -14.09 -5.21 -5.99
N LYS A 183 -14.66 -4.01 -5.82
CA LYS A 183 -14.74 -2.98 -6.85
C LYS A 183 -14.05 -1.68 -6.46
N HIS A 184 -13.99 -1.40 -5.17
CA HIS A 184 -13.48 -0.13 -4.64
C HIS A 184 -12.13 -0.34 -3.97
N ILE A 185 -11.09 -0.44 -4.80
CA ILE A 185 -9.72 -0.74 -4.37
C ILE A 185 -8.84 0.46 -4.69
N LEU A 186 -8.17 1.00 -3.67
CA LEU A 186 -7.23 2.10 -3.80
C LEU A 186 -5.81 1.62 -3.51
N TRP A 187 -4.93 1.76 -4.48
CA TRP A 187 -3.49 1.57 -4.32
C TRP A 187 -2.80 2.89 -4.10
N VAL A 188 -1.86 2.94 -3.15
CA VAL A 188 -1.17 4.17 -2.74
C VAL A 188 0.31 3.88 -2.55
N PHE A 189 1.16 4.69 -3.17
CA PHE A 189 2.58 4.71 -2.89
C PHE A 189 2.84 5.12 -1.44
N SER A 190 3.67 4.39 -0.71
CA SER A 190 3.93 4.66 0.71
C SER A 190 4.81 5.90 0.98
N GLY A 191 5.26 6.57 -0.11
CA GLY A 191 6.15 7.73 -0.07
C GLY A 191 7.64 7.38 -0.02
N ARG A 192 8.02 6.08 0.03
CA ARG A 192 9.43 5.68 0.06
C ARG A 192 9.73 4.39 -0.72
N ARG A 193 9.23 3.25 -0.27
CA ARG A 193 9.74 1.93 -0.68
C ARG A 193 8.68 0.85 -0.85
N GLY A 194 7.42 1.19 -0.77
CA GLY A 194 6.34 0.19 -0.86
C GLY A 194 5.02 0.80 -1.27
N VAL A 195 3.98 -0.01 -1.18
CA VAL A 195 2.61 0.37 -1.53
C VAL A 195 1.62 -0.15 -0.51
N HIS A 196 0.55 0.60 -0.31
CA HIS A 196 -0.59 0.23 0.50
C HIS A 196 -1.80 -0.01 -0.40
N CYS A 197 -2.55 -1.06 -0.11
CA CYS A 197 -3.84 -1.33 -0.74
C CYS A 197 -4.97 -1.14 0.27
N TRP A 198 -6.02 -0.45 -0.13
CA TRP A 198 -7.23 -0.20 0.66
C TRP A 198 -8.44 -0.75 -0.08
N VAL A 199 -9.07 -1.80 0.44
CA VAL A 199 -10.31 -2.36 -0.12
C VAL A 199 -11.48 -1.78 0.66
N CYS A 200 -12.28 -0.95 -0.02
CA CYS A 200 -13.28 -0.07 0.59
C CYS A 200 -14.72 -0.56 0.41
N ASP A 201 -14.92 -1.69 -0.20
CA ASP A 201 -16.24 -2.31 -0.36
C ASP A 201 -16.90 -2.58 1.00
N PRO A 202 -18.23 -2.43 1.14
CA PRO A 202 -18.93 -2.69 2.39
C PRO A 202 -18.67 -4.07 2.98
N LYS A 203 -18.61 -5.10 2.12
CA LYS A 203 -18.28 -6.46 2.54
C LYS A 203 -16.89 -6.55 3.16
N ALA A 204 -15.90 -5.87 2.56
CA ALA A 204 -14.52 -5.85 3.06
C ALA A 204 -14.43 -5.10 4.39
N ARG A 205 -15.11 -3.94 4.51
CA ARG A 205 -15.08 -3.13 5.73
C ARG A 205 -15.68 -3.84 6.95
N ARG A 206 -16.69 -4.68 6.74
CA ARG A 206 -17.42 -5.39 7.81
C ARG A 206 -16.91 -6.80 8.11
N MET A 207 -15.80 -7.21 7.49
CA MET A 207 -15.16 -8.50 7.79
C MET A 207 -14.70 -8.56 9.25
N THR A 208 -14.99 -9.67 9.91
CA THR A 208 -14.42 -10.00 11.22
C THR A 208 -12.92 -10.29 11.10
N ASN A 209 -12.19 -10.33 12.23
CA ASN A 209 -10.76 -10.66 12.22
C ASN A 209 -10.51 -12.07 11.65
N GLU A 210 -11.41 -13.03 11.88
CA GLU A 210 -11.33 -14.38 11.32
C GLU A 210 -11.45 -14.37 9.79
N GLN A 211 -12.42 -13.61 9.26
CA GLN A 211 -12.61 -13.47 7.82
C GLN A 211 -11.41 -12.76 7.16
N ARG A 212 -10.87 -11.70 7.80
CA ARG A 212 -9.65 -11.01 7.36
C ARG A 212 -8.45 -11.95 7.35
N SER A 213 -8.30 -12.76 8.40
CA SER A 213 -7.25 -13.77 8.49
C SER A 213 -7.38 -14.81 7.37
N ALA A 214 -8.60 -15.23 7.03
CA ALA A 214 -8.84 -16.18 5.94
C ALA A 214 -8.45 -15.57 4.57
N VAL A 215 -8.77 -14.30 4.32
CA VAL A 215 -8.34 -13.60 3.09
C VAL A 215 -6.82 -13.44 3.06
N ALA A 216 -6.20 -13.06 4.18
CA ALA A 216 -4.74 -12.94 4.26
C ALA A 216 -4.04 -14.29 4.00
N GLU A 217 -4.55 -15.37 4.59
CA GLU A 217 -4.02 -16.73 4.38
C GLU A 217 -4.23 -17.23 2.93
N TYR A 218 -5.27 -16.79 2.22
CA TYR A 218 -5.46 -17.08 0.80
C TYR A 218 -4.28 -16.62 -0.06
N PHE A 219 -3.69 -15.46 0.27
CA PHE A 219 -2.52 -14.92 -0.41
C PHE A 219 -1.20 -15.48 0.12
N ARG A 220 -1.20 -16.28 1.18
CA ARG A 220 0.03 -16.79 1.77
C ARG A 220 0.64 -17.92 0.94
N VAL A 221 1.79 -17.66 0.32
CA VAL A 221 2.60 -18.67 -0.39
C VAL A 221 3.86 -19.02 0.39
N TYR A 222 4.45 -18.02 1.06
CA TYR A 222 5.64 -18.24 1.88
C TYR A 222 5.29 -18.99 3.17
N LYS A 223 5.98 -20.15 3.39
CA LYS A 223 5.84 -21.00 4.58
C LYS A 223 7.24 -21.25 5.15
N GLY A 224 7.44 -20.92 6.41
CA GLY A 224 8.70 -21.22 7.14
C GLY A 224 9.44 -20.01 7.65
N ASN A 225 10.51 -20.27 8.41
CA ASN A 225 11.37 -19.25 8.99
C ASN A 225 12.36 -18.72 7.94
N GLU A 226 12.95 -17.57 8.21
CA GLU A 226 13.97 -16.90 7.41
C GLU A 226 15.19 -17.79 7.06
N ASN A 227 15.43 -18.84 7.87
CA ASN A 227 16.58 -19.76 7.72
C ASN A 227 16.36 -20.91 6.74
N ASN A 228 15.14 -21.08 6.17
CA ASN A 228 14.88 -22.15 5.20
C ASN A 228 15.24 -21.69 3.78
N ALA A 229 16.12 -22.42 3.11
CA ALA A 229 16.43 -22.22 1.68
C ALA A 229 15.16 -22.32 0.80
N ARG A 230 14.24 -23.20 1.17
CA ARG A 230 12.95 -23.40 0.49
C ARG A 230 11.82 -22.68 1.23
N LYS A 231 11.67 -21.41 0.93
CA LYS A 231 10.62 -20.57 1.53
C LYS A 231 9.22 -20.83 0.93
N VAL A 232 9.16 -21.28 -0.31
CA VAL A 232 7.94 -21.63 -1.04
C VAL A 232 7.88 -23.15 -1.17
N ALA A 233 6.76 -23.74 -0.77
CA ALA A 233 6.47 -25.15 -0.96
C ALA A 233 5.07 -25.30 -1.56
N LEU A 234 5.02 -25.53 -2.87
CA LEU A 234 3.78 -25.76 -3.58
C LEU A 234 3.38 -27.24 -3.41
N MET A 235 2.28 -27.46 -2.71
CA MET A 235 1.80 -28.81 -2.39
C MET A 235 0.81 -29.31 -3.43
N GLY A 236 0.88 -30.60 -3.78
CA GLY A 236 -0.07 -31.26 -4.66
C GLY A 236 0.44 -31.53 -6.09
N TYR A 237 -0.50 -31.95 -6.94
CA TYR A 237 -0.21 -32.29 -8.34
C TYR A 237 -0.42 -31.12 -9.31
N SER A 238 -1.10 -30.06 -8.88
CA SER A 238 -1.39 -28.86 -9.64
C SER A 238 -1.43 -27.65 -8.73
N LEU A 239 -1.18 -26.46 -9.30
CA LEU A 239 -1.36 -25.21 -8.60
C LEU A 239 -2.85 -24.97 -8.29
N HIS A 240 -3.11 -24.32 -7.17
CA HIS A 240 -4.42 -23.73 -6.91
C HIS A 240 -4.78 -22.77 -8.06
N PRO A 241 -6.05 -22.68 -8.53
CA PRO A 241 -6.43 -21.85 -9.68
C PRO A 241 -5.91 -20.41 -9.61
N PHE A 242 -5.99 -19.76 -8.47
CA PHE A 242 -5.42 -18.44 -8.23
C PHE A 242 -3.90 -18.40 -8.51
N LEU A 243 -3.15 -19.37 -7.99
CA LEU A 243 -1.70 -19.45 -8.18
C LEU A 243 -1.34 -19.78 -9.63
N ALA A 244 -2.12 -20.66 -10.29
CA ALA A 244 -1.93 -21.00 -11.70
C ALA A 244 -2.13 -19.76 -12.60
N ARG A 245 -3.19 -19.00 -12.36
CA ARG A 245 -3.46 -17.72 -13.06
C ARG A 245 -2.32 -16.73 -12.81
N SER A 246 -1.95 -16.49 -11.56
CA SER A 246 -0.86 -15.58 -11.21
C SER A 246 0.45 -15.94 -11.89
N TYR A 247 0.77 -17.25 -11.95
CA TYR A 247 1.96 -17.77 -12.61
C TYR A 247 1.94 -17.48 -14.10
N VAL A 248 0.84 -17.83 -14.79
CA VAL A 248 0.72 -17.74 -16.26
C VAL A 248 0.64 -16.27 -16.71
N ASP A 249 -0.17 -15.47 -16.03
CA ASP A 249 -0.49 -14.12 -16.50
C ASP A 249 0.60 -13.09 -16.14
N TYR A 250 1.30 -13.31 -15.01
CA TYR A 250 2.24 -12.30 -14.50
C TYR A 250 3.62 -12.84 -14.18
N LEU A 251 3.73 -13.86 -13.28
CA LEU A 251 4.99 -14.15 -12.62
C LEU A 251 6.03 -14.78 -13.55
N LYS A 252 5.63 -15.73 -14.40
CA LYS A 252 6.54 -16.40 -15.34
C LYS A 252 7.13 -15.42 -16.34
N GLY A 253 6.28 -14.62 -16.99
CA GLY A 253 6.72 -13.64 -17.98
C GLY A 253 7.66 -12.59 -17.38
N PHE A 254 7.34 -12.10 -16.19
CA PHE A 254 8.18 -11.16 -15.46
C PHE A 254 9.53 -11.78 -15.06
N PHE A 255 9.53 -13.01 -14.54
CA PHE A 255 10.77 -13.71 -14.15
C PHE A 255 11.70 -13.93 -15.34
N GLU A 256 11.18 -14.49 -16.44
CA GLU A 256 11.98 -14.87 -17.61
C GLU A 256 12.41 -13.66 -18.46
N GLY A 257 11.57 -12.64 -18.57
CA GLY A 257 11.85 -11.44 -19.35
C GLY A 257 12.63 -10.39 -18.58
N GLU A 258 12.04 -9.83 -17.54
CA GLU A 258 12.55 -8.62 -16.90
C GLU A 258 13.50 -8.89 -15.73
N LEU A 259 13.12 -9.82 -14.82
CA LEU A 259 13.91 -10.04 -13.61
C LEU A 259 15.26 -10.68 -13.93
N GLN A 260 15.34 -11.60 -14.90
CA GLN A 260 16.59 -12.17 -15.38
C GLN A 260 17.51 -11.10 -15.96
N ALA A 261 16.97 -10.21 -16.78
CA ALA A 261 17.74 -9.13 -17.41
C ALA A 261 18.27 -8.13 -16.37
N THR A 262 17.43 -7.74 -15.39
CA THR A 262 17.75 -6.67 -14.44
C THR A 262 18.56 -7.15 -13.23
N GLN A 263 18.38 -8.39 -12.78
CA GLN A 263 18.99 -8.94 -11.56
C GLN A 263 20.06 -10.00 -11.85
N SER A 264 20.13 -10.56 -13.07
CA SER A 264 21.09 -11.59 -13.47
C SER A 264 21.19 -12.72 -12.43
N ILE A 265 20.05 -13.35 -12.11
CA ILE A 265 19.81 -14.20 -10.93
C ILE A 265 20.76 -15.41 -10.88
N PHE A 266 21.20 -15.91 -12.03
CA PHE A 266 22.09 -17.07 -12.13
C PHE A 266 23.56 -16.71 -12.48
N SER A 267 23.94 -15.41 -12.53
CA SER A 267 25.21 -14.99 -13.08
C SER A 267 26.43 -15.42 -12.25
N THR A 268 26.36 -15.33 -10.93
CA THR A 268 27.46 -15.62 -10.00
C THR A 268 27.22 -16.87 -9.17
N LYS A 269 28.30 -17.41 -8.58
CA LYS A 269 28.20 -18.61 -7.72
C LYS A 269 27.29 -18.39 -6.54
N ASP A 270 27.42 -17.28 -5.84
CA ASP A 270 26.59 -16.96 -4.67
C ASP A 270 25.09 -16.86 -5.00
N LYS A 271 24.75 -16.38 -6.21
CA LYS A 271 23.37 -16.27 -6.68
C LYS A 271 22.82 -17.66 -7.02
N TYR A 272 23.50 -18.41 -7.87
CA TYR A 272 22.94 -19.70 -8.31
C TYR A 272 22.98 -20.78 -7.23
N GLU A 273 23.91 -20.76 -6.28
CA GLU A 273 23.90 -21.72 -5.16
C GLU A 273 22.62 -21.60 -4.30
N LYS A 274 22.11 -20.37 -4.11
CA LYS A 274 20.81 -20.17 -3.44
C LYS A 274 19.68 -20.90 -4.16
N ILE A 275 19.72 -20.94 -5.49
CA ILE A 275 18.69 -21.59 -6.32
C ILE A 275 18.90 -23.11 -6.31
N LEU A 276 20.14 -23.58 -6.44
CA LEU A 276 20.44 -25.01 -6.36
C LEU A 276 20.01 -25.60 -5.01
N ALA A 277 20.18 -24.84 -3.91
CA ALA A 277 19.72 -25.26 -2.58
C ALA A 277 18.20 -25.44 -2.47
N MET A 278 17.41 -24.90 -3.39
CA MET A 278 15.96 -25.11 -3.44
C MET A 278 15.58 -26.46 -4.08
N ILE A 279 16.49 -27.08 -4.85
CA ILE A 279 16.27 -28.37 -5.50
C ILE A 279 16.54 -29.49 -4.46
N SER A 280 15.58 -30.37 -4.24
CA SER A 280 15.70 -31.43 -3.23
C SER A 280 16.60 -32.60 -3.63
N ASP A 281 17.06 -32.66 -4.89
CA ASP A 281 17.83 -33.75 -5.46
C ASP A 281 19.30 -33.33 -5.59
N GLU A 282 20.20 -33.95 -4.79
CA GLU A 282 21.63 -33.64 -4.74
C GLU A 282 22.37 -33.99 -6.03
N ASP A 283 21.91 -35.00 -6.76
CA ASP A 283 22.53 -35.40 -8.04
C ASP A 283 22.29 -34.31 -9.10
N ILE A 284 21.06 -33.72 -9.10
CA ILE A 284 20.73 -32.60 -9.98
C ILE A 284 21.53 -31.37 -9.60
N GLN A 285 21.63 -31.04 -8.32
CA GLN A 285 22.44 -29.92 -7.85
C GLN A 285 23.91 -30.08 -8.32
N SER A 286 24.51 -31.26 -8.12
CA SER A 286 25.89 -31.55 -8.46
C SER A 286 26.12 -31.50 -9.99
N GLU A 287 25.19 -32.04 -10.78
CA GLU A 287 25.24 -31.98 -12.24
C GLU A 287 25.23 -30.52 -12.75
N LEU A 288 24.28 -29.70 -12.26
CA LEU A 288 24.16 -28.30 -12.68
C LEU A 288 25.36 -27.48 -12.21
N ARG A 289 25.83 -27.68 -10.97
CA ARG A 289 27.00 -27.01 -10.41
C ARG A 289 28.22 -27.29 -11.27
N GLY A 290 28.47 -28.56 -11.61
CA GLY A 290 29.60 -28.96 -12.48
C GLY A 290 29.55 -28.33 -13.88
N LYS A 291 28.35 -28.25 -14.48
CA LYS A 291 28.15 -27.56 -15.77
C LYS A 291 28.45 -26.06 -15.67
N TRP A 292 28.01 -25.40 -14.60
CA TRP A 292 28.13 -23.95 -14.47
C TRP A 292 29.49 -23.47 -14.02
N GLU A 293 30.23 -24.27 -13.24
CA GLU A 293 31.61 -23.99 -12.86
C GLU A 293 32.56 -24.12 -14.09
N ASN A 294 32.33 -25.13 -14.95
CA ASN A 294 33.11 -25.31 -16.15
C ASN A 294 32.85 -24.23 -17.23
N SER A 295 31.67 -23.63 -17.24
CA SER A 295 31.29 -22.56 -18.18
C SER A 295 31.72 -21.14 -17.71
N ALA A 296 32.36 -21.00 -16.56
CA ALA A 296 32.74 -19.70 -15.96
C ALA A 296 33.76 -18.88 -16.79
N ARG A 297 34.33 -19.45 -17.88
CA ARG A 297 35.23 -18.77 -18.82
C ARG A 297 34.55 -18.19 -20.06
N SER A 298 33.22 -18.07 -20.03
CA SER A 298 32.44 -17.54 -21.14
C SER A 298 32.65 -16.02 -21.28
N SER A 299 32.76 -15.54 -22.52
CA SER A 299 32.79 -14.11 -22.88
C SER A 299 31.38 -13.48 -22.89
N LEU A 300 30.36 -14.18 -22.42
CA LEU A 300 28.96 -13.72 -22.36
C LEU A 300 28.77 -12.70 -21.26
N SER A 301 27.77 -11.81 -21.42
CA SER A 301 27.31 -10.91 -20.37
C SER A 301 26.68 -11.70 -19.20
N GLU A 302 26.63 -11.10 -18.02
CA GLU A 302 25.98 -11.72 -16.84
C GLU A 302 24.53 -12.09 -17.11
N GLU A 303 23.82 -11.25 -17.83
CA GLU A 303 22.45 -11.50 -18.28
C GLU A 303 22.35 -12.74 -19.16
N ALA A 304 23.21 -12.84 -20.21
CA ALA A 304 23.21 -13.97 -21.11
C ALA A 304 23.56 -15.26 -20.37
N ILE A 305 24.53 -15.23 -19.45
CA ILE A 305 24.87 -16.37 -18.59
C ILE A 305 23.68 -16.80 -17.76
N SER A 306 22.95 -15.82 -17.18
CA SER A 306 21.76 -16.06 -16.35
C SER A 306 20.68 -16.80 -17.16
N LEU A 307 20.39 -16.33 -18.37
CA LEU A 307 19.39 -16.94 -19.26
C LEU A 307 19.77 -18.35 -19.65
N VAL A 308 21.05 -18.59 -20.07
CA VAL A 308 21.53 -19.92 -20.45
C VAL A 308 21.42 -20.91 -19.29
N ARG A 309 21.79 -20.50 -18.08
CA ARG A 309 21.71 -21.36 -16.89
C ARG A 309 20.26 -21.65 -16.49
N TRP A 310 19.36 -20.69 -16.64
CA TRP A 310 17.91 -20.91 -16.43
C TRP A 310 17.36 -21.98 -17.39
N GLU A 311 17.70 -21.91 -18.70
CA GLU A 311 17.29 -22.92 -19.67
C GLU A 311 17.89 -24.32 -19.36
N GLN A 312 19.15 -24.39 -18.96
CA GLN A 312 19.78 -25.64 -18.54
C GLN A 312 19.08 -26.25 -17.32
N LEU A 313 18.69 -25.42 -16.33
CA LEU A 313 17.96 -25.85 -15.14
C LEU A 313 16.57 -26.38 -15.52
N LYS A 314 15.81 -25.65 -16.33
CA LYS A 314 14.47 -26.08 -16.78
C LYS A 314 14.56 -27.44 -17.53
N ASN A 315 15.47 -27.56 -18.46
CA ASN A 315 15.68 -28.81 -19.25
C ASN A 315 16.07 -29.98 -18.36
N THR A 316 16.97 -29.77 -17.40
CA THR A 316 17.38 -30.82 -16.45
C THR A 316 16.24 -31.26 -15.56
N LEU A 317 15.47 -30.31 -14.95
CA LEU A 317 14.32 -30.61 -14.15
C LEU A 317 13.22 -31.31 -14.96
N GLN A 318 12.92 -30.84 -16.17
CA GLN A 318 11.91 -31.41 -17.04
C GLN A 318 12.23 -32.88 -17.40
N SER A 319 13.51 -33.23 -17.70
CA SER A 319 13.93 -34.57 -18.01
C SER A 319 13.82 -35.55 -16.82
N LYS A 320 13.89 -35.00 -15.58
CA LYS A 320 13.94 -35.78 -14.34
C LYS A 320 12.68 -35.66 -13.49
N LYS A 321 11.68 -34.86 -13.88
CA LYS A 321 10.46 -34.58 -13.09
C LYS A 321 9.65 -35.82 -12.65
N HIS A 322 9.81 -36.93 -13.37
CA HIS A 322 9.15 -38.20 -13.06
C HIS A 322 9.87 -39.01 -11.98
N LYS A 323 11.11 -38.66 -11.60
CA LYS A 323 11.89 -39.38 -10.59
C LYS A 323 11.45 -39.13 -9.19
N ALA A 324 10.99 -37.89 -8.86
CA ALA A 324 10.53 -37.55 -7.54
C ALA A 324 9.37 -36.55 -7.60
N PRO A 325 8.34 -36.72 -6.76
CA PRO A 325 7.21 -35.79 -6.65
C PRO A 325 7.66 -34.36 -6.35
N THR A 326 8.73 -34.18 -5.56
CA THR A 326 9.29 -32.91 -5.14
C THR A 326 9.90 -32.07 -6.26
N LEU A 327 10.23 -32.72 -7.40
CA LEU A 327 10.80 -32.02 -8.59
C LEU A 327 9.72 -31.48 -9.53
N ARG A 328 8.47 -31.93 -9.34
CA ARG A 328 7.38 -31.64 -10.28
C ARG A 328 7.07 -30.15 -10.42
N MET A 329 7.09 -29.43 -9.30
CA MET A 329 6.74 -28.01 -9.21
C MET A 329 7.97 -27.13 -8.92
N CYS A 330 9.18 -27.68 -9.08
CA CYS A 330 10.41 -26.99 -8.68
C CYS A 330 10.66 -25.71 -9.52
N VAL A 331 10.30 -25.70 -10.80
CA VAL A 331 10.42 -24.52 -11.67
C VAL A 331 9.47 -23.43 -11.19
N GLU A 332 8.21 -23.79 -10.92
CA GLU A 332 7.21 -22.88 -10.40
C GLU A 332 7.61 -22.34 -9.02
N GLU A 333 8.11 -23.19 -8.12
CA GLU A 333 8.58 -22.77 -6.79
C GLU A 333 9.74 -21.77 -6.86
N ILE A 334 10.66 -21.93 -7.81
CA ILE A 334 11.72 -20.95 -8.05
C ILE A 334 11.12 -19.63 -8.50
N VAL A 335 10.25 -19.63 -9.51
CA VAL A 335 9.60 -18.41 -10.00
C VAL A 335 8.85 -17.71 -8.88
N PHE A 336 8.02 -18.44 -8.11
CA PHE A 336 7.27 -17.88 -6.97
C PHE A 336 8.21 -17.30 -5.91
N THR A 337 9.32 -17.94 -5.61
CA THR A 337 10.28 -17.45 -4.61
C THR A 337 10.83 -16.08 -4.97
N PHE A 338 11.04 -15.80 -6.25
CA PHE A 338 11.64 -14.55 -6.71
C PHE A 338 10.60 -13.46 -7.02
N THR A 339 9.36 -13.82 -7.35
CA THR A 339 8.41 -12.87 -7.95
C THR A 339 7.09 -12.73 -7.21
N TYR A 340 6.72 -13.68 -6.34
CA TYR A 340 5.42 -13.65 -5.70
C TYR A 340 5.31 -12.51 -4.69
N PRO A 341 4.14 -11.85 -4.58
CA PRO A 341 3.91 -10.77 -3.64
C PRO A 341 4.29 -11.11 -2.19
N ARG A 342 5.08 -10.25 -1.57
CA ARG A 342 5.47 -10.34 -0.15
C ARG A 342 4.65 -9.34 0.65
N ILE A 343 3.65 -9.84 1.33
CA ILE A 343 2.64 -9.06 2.04
C ILE A 343 2.89 -9.16 3.53
N ASP A 344 2.87 -8.01 4.24
CA ASP A 344 2.73 -8.02 5.70
C ASP A 344 1.30 -8.45 6.07
N LEU A 345 1.13 -9.74 6.30
CA LEU A 345 -0.18 -10.34 6.58
C LEU A 345 -0.77 -9.87 7.92
N GLU A 346 0.05 -9.45 8.88
CA GLU A 346 -0.43 -9.01 10.20
C GLU A 346 -1.19 -7.68 10.10
N VAL A 347 -0.80 -6.81 9.15
CA VAL A 347 -1.53 -5.56 8.85
C VAL A 347 -2.96 -5.84 8.40
N SER A 348 -3.18 -6.92 7.66
CA SER A 348 -4.48 -7.28 7.09
C SER A 348 -5.42 -7.94 8.10
N LYS A 349 -4.90 -8.71 9.08
CA LYS A 349 -5.69 -9.60 9.94
C LYS A 349 -6.53 -8.89 10.99
N GLN A 350 -6.10 -7.73 11.47
CA GLN A 350 -6.72 -7.06 12.61
C GLN A 350 -7.40 -5.75 12.21
N MET A 351 -8.65 -5.56 12.63
CA MET A 351 -9.38 -4.31 12.38
C MET A 351 -8.77 -3.08 13.06
N ASN A 352 -8.10 -3.26 14.18
CA ASN A 352 -7.48 -2.17 14.95
C ASN A 352 -6.07 -1.79 14.46
N HIS A 353 -5.58 -2.40 13.38
CA HIS A 353 -4.30 -2.04 12.78
C HIS A 353 -4.42 -0.71 12.03
N LEU A 354 -3.47 0.19 12.27
CA LEU A 354 -3.40 1.50 11.65
C LEU A 354 -2.56 1.44 10.36
N LEU A 355 -2.94 2.24 9.36
CA LEU A 355 -2.19 2.34 8.11
C LEU A 355 -2.05 3.81 7.70
N LYS A 356 -0.88 4.19 7.16
CA LYS A 356 -0.58 5.55 6.74
C LYS A 356 -1.58 6.04 5.69
N ALA A 357 -2.11 7.23 5.92
CA ALA A 357 -3.11 7.87 5.06
C ALA A 357 -2.52 8.21 3.69
N PRO A 358 -3.32 8.13 2.61
CA PRO A 358 -3.00 8.77 1.34
C PRO A 358 -2.71 10.26 1.52
N PHE A 359 -1.89 10.82 0.66
CA PHE A 359 -1.44 12.21 0.67
C PHE A 359 -0.61 12.63 1.91
N CYS A 360 -0.26 11.72 2.82
CA CYS A 360 0.79 11.99 3.80
C CYS A 360 2.13 12.22 3.11
N VAL A 361 2.97 13.05 3.73
CA VAL A 361 4.36 13.21 3.31
C VAL A 361 5.23 12.23 4.10
N HIS A 362 6.12 11.51 3.41
CA HIS A 362 7.03 10.59 4.09
C HIS A 362 8.24 11.36 4.66
N PRO A 363 8.49 11.32 6.00
CA PRO A 363 9.48 12.23 6.63
C PRO A 363 10.93 12.02 6.17
N LYS A 364 11.31 10.82 5.72
CA LYS A 364 12.68 10.53 5.27
C LYS A 364 12.95 10.88 3.80
N THR A 365 11.93 11.05 2.98
CA THR A 365 12.07 11.31 1.54
C THR A 365 11.44 12.62 1.11
N GLY A 366 10.57 13.20 1.94
CA GLY A 366 9.73 14.33 1.58
C GLY A 366 8.68 14.03 0.51
N ARG A 367 8.56 12.78 0.02
CA ARG A 367 7.61 12.43 -1.04
C ARG A 367 6.20 12.24 -0.50
N VAL A 368 5.23 12.63 -1.31
CA VAL A 368 3.80 12.46 -1.00
C VAL A 368 3.36 11.03 -1.28
N CYS A 369 2.50 10.48 -0.42
CA CYS A 369 1.87 9.17 -0.61
C CYS A 369 0.72 9.30 -1.62
N VAL A 370 1.02 9.15 -2.91
CA VAL A 370 0.06 9.37 -3.99
C VAL A 370 -0.62 8.07 -4.43
N PRO A 371 -1.87 8.13 -4.93
CA PRO A 371 -2.54 6.99 -5.56
C PRO A 371 -1.79 6.46 -6.77
N ILE A 372 -1.91 5.15 -7.00
CA ILE A 372 -1.38 4.43 -8.16
C ILE A 372 -2.54 3.82 -8.92
N ASP A 373 -2.59 4.01 -10.24
CA ASP A 373 -3.51 3.27 -11.11
C ASP A 373 -3.05 1.82 -11.27
N PRO A 374 -3.79 0.83 -10.77
CA PRO A 374 -3.38 -0.57 -10.90
C PRO A 374 -3.36 -1.07 -12.35
N ASN A 375 -4.09 -0.42 -13.27
CA ASN A 375 -4.11 -0.78 -14.68
C ASN A 375 -2.87 -0.24 -15.43
N ASN A 376 -2.26 0.83 -14.94
CA ASN A 376 -1.09 1.48 -15.52
C ASN A 376 0.10 1.53 -14.55
N CYS A 377 0.16 0.60 -13.59
CA CYS A 377 1.19 0.61 -12.55
C CYS A 377 2.61 0.36 -13.08
N ASP A 378 2.77 -0.12 -14.31
CA ASP A 378 4.06 -0.25 -14.99
C ASP A 378 4.69 1.12 -15.30
N GLU A 379 3.86 2.14 -15.53
CA GLU A 379 4.31 3.50 -15.84
C GLU A 379 4.64 4.32 -14.58
N PHE A 380 4.33 3.78 -13.40
CA PHE A 380 4.54 4.50 -12.16
C PHE A 380 6.02 4.50 -11.74
N ASP A 381 6.64 5.68 -11.74
CA ASP A 381 7.99 5.88 -11.21
C ASP A 381 7.95 6.46 -9.79
N PRO A 382 8.36 5.70 -8.75
CA PRO A 382 8.40 6.19 -7.38
C PRO A 382 9.39 7.34 -7.17
N LEU A 383 10.39 7.48 -8.04
CA LEU A 383 11.38 8.54 -7.97
C LEU A 383 10.89 9.85 -8.58
N ALA A 384 9.92 9.80 -9.49
CA ALA A 384 9.27 10.97 -10.08
C ALA A 384 8.20 11.60 -9.19
N VAL A 385 7.77 10.91 -8.13
CA VAL A 385 6.78 11.48 -7.18
C VAL A 385 7.35 12.74 -6.52
N PRO A 386 6.61 13.87 -6.51
CA PRO A 386 7.12 15.13 -6.03
C PRO A 386 7.47 15.07 -4.54
N THR A 387 8.56 15.71 -4.20
CA THR A 387 8.97 15.97 -2.83
C THR A 387 8.26 17.22 -2.29
N LEU A 388 8.21 17.33 -0.98
CA LEU A 388 7.64 18.49 -0.30
C LEU A 388 8.33 19.81 -0.75
N SER A 389 9.67 19.80 -0.87
CA SER A 389 10.43 20.98 -1.35
C SER A 389 10.04 21.37 -2.78
N GLN A 390 9.90 20.41 -3.70
CA GLN A 390 9.46 20.68 -5.07
C GLN A 390 8.08 21.31 -5.13
N LEU A 391 7.12 20.79 -4.33
CA LEU A 391 5.77 21.35 -4.26
C LEU A 391 5.75 22.78 -3.72
N ILE A 392 6.61 23.11 -2.77
CA ILE A 392 6.72 24.47 -2.24
C ILE A 392 7.37 25.40 -3.28
N GLU A 393 8.36 24.93 -4.04
CA GLU A 393 8.94 25.69 -5.15
C GLU A 393 7.92 25.98 -6.25
N GLU A 394 7.05 25.01 -6.60
CA GLU A 394 5.94 25.21 -7.54
C GLU A 394 4.99 26.32 -7.06
N ILE A 395 4.58 26.32 -5.78
CA ILE A 395 3.72 27.37 -5.21
C ILE A 395 4.42 28.74 -5.29
N ASN A 396 5.70 28.82 -4.91
CA ASN A 396 6.45 30.06 -4.86
C ASN A 396 6.74 30.66 -6.25
N SER A 397 6.81 29.83 -7.29
CA SER A 397 7.04 30.27 -8.68
C SER A 397 5.78 30.73 -9.41
N GLY A 398 4.63 30.78 -8.73
CA GLY A 398 3.37 31.27 -9.29
C GLY A 398 2.54 30.19 -9.97
N GLY A 399 2.88 28.93 -9.77
CA GLY A 399 2.04 27.79 -10.10
C GLY A 399 0.72 27.88 -9.31
N SER A 400 -0.40 27.79 -10.01
CA SER A 400 -1.75 28.06 -9.55
C SER A 400 -2.06 27.53 -8.13
N ARG A 401 -2.72 28.39 -7.34
CA ARG A 401 -3.55 27.93 -6.21
C ARG A 401 -4.52 26.86 -6.74
N MET A 402 -4.76 25.82 -5.93
CA MET A 402 -5.77 24.79 -6.20
C MET A 402 -7.20 25.34 -6.14
N ASP A 403 -7.54 26.33 -6.95
CA ASP A 403 -8.93 26.59 -7.30
C ASP A 403 -9.23 25.72 -8.50
N VAL A 404 -9.84 24.55 -8.22
CA VAL A 404 -10.20 23.53 -9.20
C VAL A 404 -11.52 23.95 -9.83
N ASP A 405 -11.48 24.90 -10.74
CA ASP A 405 -12.50 25.10 -11.75
C ASP A 405 -11.92 24.76 -13.13
N ASP A 406 -12.57 23.84 -13.76
CA ASP A 406 -12.49 23.21 -15.07
C ASP A 406 -11.79 23.96 -16.23
N ASP A 407 -10.48 24.18 -16.18
CA ASP A 407 -9.73 24.50 -17.40
C ASP A 407 -8.74 23.36 -17.71
N GLU A 408 -9.03 22.66 -18.83
CA GLU A 408 -8.34 21.43 -19.29
C GLU A 408 -6.88 21.62 -19.71
N ASP A 409 -6.30 22.83 -19.68
CA ASP A 409 -5.03 23.15 -20.35
C ASP A 409 -3.99 23.86 -19.47
N SER A 410 -4.14 23.93 -18.16
CA SER A 410 -3.07 24.45 -17.31
C SER A 410 -2.08 23.34 -16.94
N ASP A 411 -0.80 23.67 -16.92
CA ASP A 411 0.35 22.85 -16.52
C ASP A 411 0.18 22.40 -15.04
N THR A 412 -0.71 21.41 -14.84
CA THR A 412 -1.14 20.97 -13.53
C THR A 412 -0.02 20.16 -12.86
N SER A 413 0.31 20.49 -11.61
CA SER A 413 1.31 19.79 -10.82
C SER A 413 1.02 18.28 -10.74
N LEU A 414 2.06 17.45 -10.55
CA LEU A 414 1.91 16.01 -10.36
C LEU A 414 0.96 15.67 -9.19
N LEU A 415 0.96 16.50 -8.14
CA LEU A 415 0.04 16.32 -7.02
C LEU A 415 -1.42 16.59 -7.43
N ALA A 416 -1.69 17.60 -8.23
CA ALA A 416 -3.02 17.89 -8.74
C ALA A 416 -3.55 16.75 -9.63
N LYS A 417 -2.68 16.18 -10.49
CA LYS A 417 -3.01 14.98 -11.30
C LYS A 417 -3.37 13.80 -10.40
N SER A 418 -2.61 13.57 -9.33
CA SER A 418 -2.86 12.49 -8.36
C SER A 418 -4.18 12.68 -7.61
N ILE A 419 -4.53 13.92 -7.24
CA ILE A 419 -5.81 14.22 -6.59
C ILE A 419 -6.97 14.06 -7.60
N LYS A 420 -6.81 14.51 -8.84
CA LYS A 420 -7.81 14.31 -9.90
C LYS A 420 -8.07 12.83 -10.13
N PHE A 421 -7.00 12.02 -10.23
CA PHE A 421 -7.11 10.56 -10.35
C PHE A 421 -7.85 9.95 -9.13
N PHE A 422 -7.49 10.35 -7.91
CA PHE A 422 -8.16 9.90 -6.70
C PHE A 422 -9.67 10.19 -6.74
N ARG A 423 -10.07 11.40 -7.18
CA ARG A 423 -11.47 11.81 -7.28
C ARG A 423 -12.22 11.00 -8.33
N SER A 424 -11.75 11.00 -9.56
CA SER A 424 -12.48 10.43 -10.70
C SER A 424 -12.47 8.91 -10.72
N SER A 425 -11.32 8.28 -10.44
CA SER A 425 -11.16 6.83 -10.60
C SER A 425 -11.54 6.04 -9.35
N PHE A 426 -11.50 6.65 -8.16
CA PHE A 426 -11.79 5.94 -6.91
C PHE A 426 -12.95 6.56 -6.12
N LEU A 427 -12.88 7.86 -5.79
CA LEU A 427 -13.80 8.48 -4.83
C LEU A 427 -15.24 8.57 -5.37
N GLU A 428 -15.43 9.06 -6.58
CA GLU A 428 -16.75 9.22 -7.18
C GLU A 428 -17.49 7.88 -7.37
N PRO A 429 -16.88 6.82 -7.93
CA PRO A 429 -17.49 5.49 -7.99
C PRO A 429 -17.84 4.92 -6.62
N LEU A 430 -16.95 5.08 -5.63
CA LEU A 430 -17.20 4.65 -4.26
C LEU A 430 -18.39 5.36 -3.64
N LEU A 431 -18.46 6.70 -3.72
CA LEU A 431 -19.55 7.49 -3.14
C LEU A 431 -20.90 7.19 -3.81
N LYS A 432 -20.91 6.93 -5.11
CA LYS A 432 -22.12 6.47 -5.82
C LYS A 432 -22.62 5.16 -5.24
N SER A 433 -21.75 4.17 -5.11
CA SER A 433 -22.08 2.87 -4.53
C SER A 433 -22.56 2.97 -3.07
N CYS A 434 -21.94 3.83 -2.27
CA CYS A 434 -22.33 4.06 -0.88
C CYS A 434 -23.74 4.68 -0.76
N LYS A 435 -24.08 5.62 -1.62
CA LYS A 435 -25.44 6.21 -1.64
C LYS A 435 -26.50 5.17 -1.99
N GLU A 436 -26.24 4.34 -2.99
CA GLU A 436 -27.14 3.25 -3.39
C GLU A 436 -27.34 2.24 -2.22
N GLU A 437 -26.26 1.92 -1.48
CA GLU A 437 -26.32 1.05 -0.30
C GLU A 437 -27.17 1.65 0.83
N ILE A 438 -26.95 2.93 1.17
CA ILE A 438 -27.69 3.64 2.21
C ILE A 438 -29.18 3.66 1.86
N GLU A 439 -29.54 4.00 0.62
CA GLU A 439 -30.91 4.04 0.15
C GLU A 439 -31.57 2.66 0.20
N SER A 440 -30.91 1.62 -0.28
CA SER A 440 -31.39 0.23 -0.25
C SER A 440 -31.62 -0.25 1.18
N SER A 441 -30.66 0.01 2.07
CA SER A 441 -30.75 -0.36 3.49
C SER A 441 -31.89 0.35 4.20
N TYR A 442 -32.11 1.63 3.90
CA TYR A 442 -33.21 2.42 4.43
C TYR A 442 -34.58 1.90 3.96
N LYS A 443 -34.74 1.62 2.67
CA LYS A 443 -35.98 1.02 2.12
C LYS A 443 -36.31 -0.33 2.77
N THR A 444 -35.30 -1.17 2.98
CA THR A 444 -35.48 -2.47 3.63
C THR A 444 -35.94 -2.33 5.08
N LYS A 445 -35.40 -1.35 5.82
CA LYS A 445 -35.82 -1.07 7.21
C LYS A 445 -37.27 -0.60 7.28
N ILE A 446 -37.70 0.29 6.37
CA ILE A 446 -39.08 0.78 6.32
C ILE A 446 -40.05 -0.34 5.92
N GLY A 447 -39.69 -1.20 4.94
CA GLY A 447 -40.50 -2.35 4.56
C GLY A 447 -40.78 -3.28 5.73
N LYS A 448 -39.74 -3.69 6.45
CA LYS A 448 -39.85 -4.55 7.64
C LYS A 448 -40.70 -3.91 8.77
N SER A 449 -40.59 -2.59 8.93
CA SER A 449 -41.42 -1.87 9.91
C SER A 449 -42.90 -1.88 9.54
N LYS A 450 -43.28 -1.77 8.24
CA LYS A 450 -44.66 -1.86 7.80
C LYS A 450 -45.25 -3.25 7.95
N ASP A 451 -44.47 -4.30 7.68
CA ASP A 451 -44.90 -5.70 7.84
C ASP A 451 -45.11 -6.09 9.31
N SER A 452 -44.40 -5.43 10.24
CA SER A 452 -44.58 -5.66 11.68
C SER A 452 -45.84 -5.00 12.26
N PHE A 453 -46.52 -4.12 11.54
CA PHE A 453 -47.77 -3.46 11.91
C PHE A 453 -49.01 -3.97 11.21
N SER A 454 -48.88 -4.94 10.28
CA SER A 454 -50.00 -5.62 9.68
C SER A 454 -50.43 -6.79 10.57
N TRP A 455 -51.44 -6.56 11.43
CA TRP A 455 -52.22 -7.58 12.13
C TRP A 455 -53.43 -7.96 11.32
#